data_7bfc6f0914eba58e99ec0846b79278e2
#
_entry.id   7bfc6f0914eba58e99ec0846b79278e2
#
_cell.length_a   1.000
_cell.length_b   1.000
_cell.length_c   1.000
_cell.angle_alpha   90.00
_cell.angle_beta   90.00
_cell.angle_gamma   90.00
#
_symmetry.space_group_name_H-M   'P 1'
#
loop_
_entity.id
_entity.type
_entity.pdbx_description
1 polymer ?
#
loop_
_entity_poly.entity_id
_entity_poly.type
_entity_poly.pdbx_seq_one_letter_code
_entity_poly.pdbx_strand_id
1 'polypeptide(L)'
;MRHVERLNLVLLYAAATAATAATAATAAPPASVDVGYTSRLKAVFKHRCYACHGALKQEAGLRLDTGALIRKGSENGVVVEQGAVESSALLQKVTAKDPSERMPPIGKPLESDEIAAIRKWIAAGSPSPAAEERDVDPRDHWSFRRPVRKALPQISQPGWAYNSVDRFVHAHYDRHGLRPVADALPAVLLRRVHLDLVGLPPSADQLQAFLDDPSQANYRRVVDRLLASPRYGERWGRHWMDVWRYSDWYGRRKVNDVRNSAPQIWRWRDWIIDSLNSDKSYARMVQEMLAADELAASDDSAWPATGYLIRNYFSLNPNDWMRHSVEYTGKAFLGLTFNCAHCHDHKYDPITHEDYFRMRAFFEPMGVRQDRVPGQPDPPPYPPYVYSGSRTAVRIGMVRIFDEKPDAKTWLYTGGDERDKDKERGSITAGVPAFLEELFPEIKPIELPLSGWYPGSRPNIQQT
;
A
#
# COMPACT_ATOMS: atom_id res chain seq x y z
N MET A 1 -51.20 -3.19 54.33
CA MET A 1 -51.07 -4.39 55.18
C MET A 1 -49.58 -4.67 55.30
N ARG A 2 -48.99 -4.24 56.39
CA ARG A 2 -48.49 -5.04 57.52
C ARG A 2 -47.27 -5.88 57.11
N HIS A 3 -46.07 -5.90 57.72
CA HIS A 3 -45.47 -5.48 58.99
C HIS A 3 -43.95 -5.58 58.77
N VAL A 4 -43.10 -4.65 59.16
CA VAL A 4 -42.54 -4.36 60.48
C VAL A 4 -41.52 -5.38 60.99
N GLU A 5 -40.30 -4.83 61.20
CA GLU A 5 -39.28 -5.09 62.23
C GLU A 5 -38.58 -6.45 62.35
N ARG A 6 -37.25 -6.43 62.42
CA ARG A 6 -36.53 -6.42 63.70
C ARG A 6 -35.03 -6.17 63.55
N LEU A 7 -34.61 -5.19 64.27
CA LEU A 7 -33.29 -4.89 64.82
C LEU A 7 -32.85 -6.03 65.74
N ASN A 8 -31.58 -6.47 65.68
CA ASN A 8 -30.89 -6.96 66.89
C ASN A 8 -29.38 -6.73 66.78
N LEU A 9 -28.99 -5.93 67.69
CA LEU A 9 -27.70 -5.53 68.22
C LEU A 9 -27.09 -6.69 69.01
N VAL A 10 -25.85 -7.11 68.76
CA VAL A 10 -25.02 -7.79 69.79
C VAL A 10 -23.58 -7.24 69.77
N LEU A 11 -23.21 -6.81 70.92
CA LEU A 11 -21.96 -6.16 71.32
C LEU A 11 -20.78 -7.15 71.44
N LEU A 12 -19.58 -6.59 71.15
CA LEU A 12 -18.29 -6.76 71.87
C LEU A 12 -17.71 -8.14 72.15
N TYR A 13 -16.55 -8.41 71.47
CA TYR A 13 -15.37 -8.87 72.22
C TYR A 13 -14.09 -8.23 71.63
N ALA A 14 -13.42 -7.44 72.40
CA ALA A 14 -12.10 -6.92 72.13
C ALA A 14 -11.06 -8.02 72.52
N ALA A 15 -10.27 -8.44 71.54
CA ALA A 15 -9.01 -9.12 71.81
C ALA A 15 -7.91 -8.37 71.05
N ALA A 16 -7.12 -7.64 71.83
CA ALA A 16 -5.91 -7.01 71.34
C ALA A 16 -4.85 -8.07 71.06
N THR A 17 -4.56 -8.31 69.77
CA THR A 17 -3.32 -8.96 69.37
C THR A 17 -2.50 -7.89 68.63
N ALA A 18 -1.41 -7.48 69.29
CA ALA A 18 -0.40 -6.63 68.70
C ALA A 18 0.30 -7.42 67.55
N ALA A 19 -0.14 -7.21 66.31
CA ALA A 19 0.61 -7.65 65.14
C ALA A 19 1.60 -6.53 64.78
N THR A 20 2.86 -6.76 65.00
CA THR A 20 3.98 -5.97 64.49
C THR A 20 3.90 -6.00 62.92
N ALA A 21 3.37 -4.94 62.37
CA ALA A 21 3.45 -4.69 60.94
C ALA A 21 4.92 -4.41 60.58
N ALA A 22 5.61 -5.42 60.10
CA ALA A 22 6.85 -5.26 59.36
C ALA A 22 6.47 -4.52 58.05
N THR A 23 6.69 -3.22 58.03
CA THR A 23 6.70 -2.46 56.78
C THR A 23 7.82 -2.97 55.92
N ALA A 24 7.48 -3.93 55.00
CA ALA A 24 8.33 -4.21 53.86
C ALA A 24 8.36 -2.89 53.05
N ALA A 25 9.42 -2.13 53.22
CA ALA A 25 9.76 -1.07 52.31
C ALA A 25 9.95 -1.71 50.94
N THR A 26 8.93 -1.65 50.08
CA THR A 26 9.09 -1.87 48.67
C THR A 26 10.09 -0.84 48.18
N ALA A 27 11.35 -1.27 48.08
CA ALA A 27 12.36 -0.50 47.38
C ALA A 27 11.79 -0.14 46.02
N ALA A 28 11.58 1.14 45.77
CA ALA A 28 11.28 1.61 44.41
C ALA A 28 12.35 1.03 43.48
N PRO A 29 12.00 0.48 42.33
CA PRO A 29 13.00 0.02 41.40
C PRO A 29 13.96 1.17 41.12
N PRO A 30 15.28 0.92 41.06
CA PRO A 30 16.25 2.00 40.84
C PRO A 30 15.83 2.72 39.57
N ALA A 31 15.73 4.03 39.64
CA ALA A 31 15.45 4.85 38.46
C ALA A 31 16.45 4.43 37.38
N SER A 32 15.95 3.83 36.30
CA SER A 32 16.78 3.42 35.18
C SER A 32 17.45 4.70 34.67
N VAL A 33 18.77 4.77 34.83
CA VAL A 33 19.56 5.87 34.28
C VAL A 33 19.43 5.74 32.77
N ASP A 34 18.53 6.53 32.15
CA ASP A 34 18.43 6.65 30.71
C ASP A 34 19.71 7.37 30.21
N VAL A 35 20.72 6.59 29.92
CA VAL A 35 21.97 7.08 29.31
C VAL A 35 21.79 7.42 27.83
N GLY A 36 20.58 7.81 27.45
CA GLY A 36 20.22 8.12 26.05
C GLY A 36 19.83 6.89 25.22
N TYR A 37 19.56 5.75 25.86
CA TYR A 37 19.13 4.54 25.14
C TYR A 37 17.78 4.76 24.48
N THR A 38 16.76 5.10 25.23
CA THR A 38 15.39 5.27 24.70
C THR A 38 15.28 6.52 23.85
N SER A 39 15.89 7.63 24.27
CA SER A 39 15.76 8.93 23.62
C SER A 39 16.56 9.09 22.35
N ARG A 40 17.71 8.37 22.23
CA ARG A 40 18.62 8.55 21.10
C ARG A 40 19.06 7.23 20.45
N LEU A 41 19.59 6.31 21.23
CA LEU A 41 20.27 5.12 20.68
C LEU A 41 19.29 4.19 19.97
N LYS A 42 18.08 4.00 20.50
CA LYS A 42 17.05 3.20 19.85
C LYS A 42 16.66 3.78 18.47
N ALA A 43 16.66 5.10 18.32
CA ALA A 43 16.45 5.75 17.01
C ALA A 43 17.61 5.45 16.05
N VAL A 44 18.85 5.48 16.51
CA VAL A 44 20.03 5.11 15.70
C VAL A 44 19.89 3.66 15.23
N PHE A 45 19.62 2.70 16.12
CA PHE A 45 19.43 1.30 15.75
C PHE A 45 18.29 1.13 14.75
N LYS A 46 17.18 1.80 14.96
CA LYS A 46 16.02 1.73 14.07
C LYS A 46 16.36 2.20 12.65
N HIS A 47 17.08 3.31 12.51
CA HIS A 47 17.40 3.87 11.21
C HIS A 47 18.57 3.22 10.50
N ARG A 48 19.54 2.70 11.28
CA ARG A 48 20.82 2.23 10.74
C ARG A 48 20.95 0.71 10.71
N CYS A 49 20.22 -0.03 11.57
CA CYS A 49 20.48 -1.44 11.84
C CYS A 49 19.27 -2.36 11.63
N TYR A 50 18.02 -1.91 11.91
CA TYR A 50 16.85 -2.80 11.92
C TYR A 50 16.49 -3.38 10.55
N ALA A 51 16.94 -2.77 9.46
CA ALA A 51 16.73 -3.33 8.12
C ALA A 51 17.33 -4.75 7.97
N CYS A 52 18.41 -5.05 8.72
CA CYS A 52 19.07 -6.37 8.73
C CYS A 52 18.98 -7.06 10.10
N HIS A 53 18.83 -6.30 11.20
CA HIS A 53 18.86 -6.81 12.57
C HIS A 53 17.61 -6.37 13.36
N GLY A 54 16.44 -6.46 12.74
CA GLY A 54 15.15 -6.06 13.32
C GLY A 54 14.15 -7.22 13.40
N ALA A 55 12.87 -6.87 13.36
CA ALA A 55 11.80 -7.86 13.43
C ALA A 55 11.66 -8.67 12.14
N LEU A 56 11.85 -8.03 10.97
CA LEU A 56 11.69 -8.65 9.65
C LEU A 56 12.89 -9.53 9.27
N LYS A 57 14.11 -9.03 9.49
CA LYS A 57 15.37 -9.73 9.20
C LYS A 57 16.22 -9.82 10.46
N GLN A 58 16.94 -10.92 10.60
CA GLN A 58 17.79 -11.25 11.75
C GLN A 58 19.10 -11.85 11.24
N GLU A 59 19.86 -11.06 10.48
CA GLU A 59 21.13 -11.52 9.95
C GLU A 59 22.05 -11.99 11.09
N ALA A 60 22.64 -13.17 10.93
CA ALA A 60 23.39 -13.88 11.97
C ALA A 60 22.60 -14.10 13.29
N GLY A 61 21.27 -14.22 13.22
CA GLY A 61 20.43 -14.41 14.40
C GLY A 61 20.38 -13.19 15.34
N LEU A 62 20.93 -12.03 14.94
CA LEU A 62 21.01 -10.82 15.77
C LEU A 62 19.75 -9.97 15.63
N ARG A 63 19.23 -9.53 16.79
CA ARG A 63 18.13 -8.55 16.89
C ARG A 63 18.54 -7.38 17.77
N LEU A 64 18.33 -6.15 17.28
CA LEU A 64 18.75 -4.92 17.94
C LEU A 64 17.58 -4.04 18.41
N ASP A 65 16.35 -4.53 18.35
CA ASP A 65 15.13 -3.77 18.67
C ASP A 65 14.81 -3.69 20.15
N THR A 66 15.42 -4.52 20.99
CA THR A 66 15.37 -4.39 22.46
C THR A 66 16.74 -4.59 23.09
N GLY A 67 17.00 -3.90 24.21
CA GLY A 67 18.26 -4.08 24.93
C GLY A 67 18.47 -5.52 25.43
N ALA A 68 17.39 -6.21 25.76
CA ALA A 68 17.46 -7.63 26.14
C ALA A 68 17.95 -8.52 24.98
N LEU A 69 17.45 -8.28 23.76
CA LEU A 69 17.87 -9.04 22.58
C LEU A 69 19.29 -8.68 22.13
N ILE A 70 19.70 -7.43 22.27
CA ILE A 70 21.08 -7.03 22.02
C ILE A 70 22.05 -7.77 22.96
N ARG A 71 21.70 -7.84 24.25
CA ARG A 71 22.53 -8.57 25.25
C ARG A 71 22.51 -10.10 25.05
N LYS A 72 21.41 -10.64 24.48
CA LYS A 72 21.36 -12.05 24.10
C LYS A 72 22.44 -12.39 23.07
N GLY A 73 22.76 -11.45 22.17
CA GLY A 73 23.77 -11.61 21.13
C GLY A 73 23.23 -12.24 19.85
N SER A 74 24.15 -12.78 19.06
CA SER A 74 23.94 -13.39 17.74
C SER A 74 24.29 -14.89 17.77
N GLU A 75 24.14 -15.56 16.63
CA GLU A 75 24.64 -16.93 16.41
C GLU A 75 26.17 -17.04 16.61
N ASN A 76 26.89 -15.93 16.39
CA ASN A 76 28.35 -15.85 16.55
C ASN A 76 28.76 -15.47 17.99
N GLY A 77 27.84 -15.36 18.92
CA GLY A 77 28.10 -15.04 20.32
C GLY A 77 27.64 -13.66 20.75
N VAL A 78 28.14 -13.22 21.90
CA VAL A 78 27.80 -11.95 22.54
C VAL A 78 28.29 -10.78 21.69
N VAL A 79 27.42 -9.81 21.40
CA VAL A 79 27.78 -8.63 20.60
C VAL A 79 28.04 -7.39 21.45
N VAL A 80 27.62 -7.38 22.70
CA VAL A 80 27.86 -6.30 23.67
C VAL A 80 28.33 -6.92 24.99
N GLU A 81 29.56 -6.63 25.36
CA GLU A 81 30.13 -6.96 26.67
C GLU A 81 29.90 -5.78 27.61
N GLN A 82 29.10 -6.00 28.64
CA GLN A 82 28.68 -4.94 29.55
C GLN A 82 29.88 -4.29 30.26
N GLY A 83 30.07 -2.99 30.03
CA GLY A 83 31.20 -2.24 30.58
C GLY A 83 32.51 -2.38 29.82
N ALA A 84 32.66 -3.39 28.97
CA ALA A 84 33.86 -3.63 28.16
C ALA A 84 33.65 -3.07 26.73
N VAL A 85 33.91 -1.79 26.57
CA VAL A 85 33.56 -1.04 25.36
C VAL A 85 34.29 -1.54 24.12
N GLU A 86 35.62 -1.64 24.19
CA GLU A 86 36.45 -1.91 23.01
C GLU A 86 36.43 -3.40 22.57
N SER A 87 36.08 -4.33 23.47
CA SER A 87 35.91 -5.75 23.12
C SER A 87 34.51 -6.07 22.58
N SER A 88 33.56 -5.15 22.72
CA SER A 88 32.19 -5.35 22.22
C SER A 88 32.15 -5.40 20.68
N ALA A 89 31.74 -6.54 20.11
CA ALA A 89 31.67 -6.77 18.67
C ALA A 89 30.80 -5.74 17.93
N LEU A 90 29.72 -5.28 18.57
CA LEU A 90 28.87 -4.22 18.03
C LEU A 90 29.70 -2.94 17.74
N LEU A 91 30.53 -2.51 18.69
CA LEU A 91 31.34 -1.31 18.49
C LEU A 91 32.43 -1.55 17.45
N GLN A 92 33.11 -2.72 17.50
CA GLN A 92 34.15 -3.07 16.53
C GLN A 92 33.60 -3.02 15.10
N LYS A 93 32.42 -3.61 14.86
CA LYS A 93 31.80 -3.64 13.52
C LYS A 93 31.36 -2.26 13.03
N VAL A 94 30.81 -1.38 13.89
CA VAL A 94 30.41 -0.03 13.44
C VAL A 94 31.58 0.92 13.27
N THR A 95 32.76 0.62 13.84
CA THR A 95 33.98 1.42 13.70
C THR A 95 35.01 0.83 12.73
N ALA A 96 34.74 -0.35 12.16
CA ALA A 96 35.63 -1.00 11.20
C ALA A 96 35.88 -0.09 9.99
N LYS A 97 37.14 0.00 9.59
CA LYS A 97 37.58 0.80 8.43
C LYS A 97 37.39 0.04 7.12
N ASP A 98 37.52 -1.28 7.18
CA ASP A 98 37.29 -2.15 6.02
C ASP A 98 35.80 -2.23 5.70
N PRO A 99 35.36 -1.82 4.49
CA PRO A 99 33.99 -1.90 4.08
C PRO A 99 33.37 -3.31 4.13
N SER A 100 34.19 -4.35 3.98
CA SER A 100 33.76 -5.76 4.02
C SER A 100 33.39 -6.23 5.44
N GLU A 101 33.95 -5.58 6.46
CA GLU A 101 33.70 -5.89 7.87
C GLU A 101 32.78 -4.90 8.58
N ARG A 102 32.62 -3.71 8.00
CA ARG A 102 31.89 -2.61 8.62
C ARG A 102 30.39 -2.82 8.60
N MET A 103 29.73 -2.43 9.70
CA MET A 103 28.27 -2.32 9.78
C MET A 103 27.85 -0.84 9.88
N PRO A 104 26.81 -0.40 9.14
CA PRO A 104 26.12 -1.13 8.05
C PRO A 104 27.04 -1.38 6.85
N PRO A 105 26.88 -2.53 6.15
CA PRO A 105 27.70 -2.86 4.98
C PRO A 105 27.37 -1.98 3.77
N ILE A 106 26.13 -1.46 3.72
CA ILE A 106 25.63 -0.60 2.65
C ILE A 106 25.35 0.80 3.20
N GLY A 107 25.67 1.82 2.43
CA GLY A 107 25.43 3.21 2.78
C GLY A 107 26.59 3.87 3.54
N LYS A 108 26.30 5.05 4.11
CA LYS A 108 27.29 5.83 4.86
C LYS A 108 27.65 5.16 6.20
N PRO A 109 28.90 5.22 6.65
CA PRO A 109 29.26 4.87 8.02
C PRO A 109 28.40 5.58 9.05
N LEU A 110 28.41 5.10 10.29
CA LEU A 110 27.82 5.83 11.39
C LEU A 110 28.59 7.14 11.63
N GLU A 111 27.87 8.17 12.00
CA GLU A 111 28.46 9.45 12.38
C GLU A 111 29.15 9.34 13.76
N SER A 112 30.11 10.21 14.01
CA SER A 112 30.91 10.18 15.25
C SER A 112 30.06 10.27 16.52
N ASP A 113 28.98 11.00 16.48
CA ASP A 113 28.03 11.16 17.60
C ASP A 113 27.11 9.95 17.80
N GLU A 114 26.78 9.21 16.71
CA GLU A 114 26.08 7.92 16.75
C GLU A 114 26.99 6.86 17.44
N ILE A 115 28.27 6.80 17.04
CA ILE A 115 29.27 5.93 17.64
C ILE A 115 29.50 6.26 19.11
N ALA A 116 29.61 7.56 19.44
CA ALA A 116 29.76 8.01 20.81
C ALA A 116 28.58 7.61 21.71
N ALA A 117 27.35 7.62 21.17
CA ALA A 117 26.16 7.17 21.88
C ALA A 117 26.24 5.67 22.19
N ILE A 118 26.67 4.84 21.23
CA ILE A 118 26.88 3.41 21.44
C ILE A 118 27.96 3.16 22.50
N ARG A 119 29.10 3.83 22.43
CA ARG A 119 30.17 3.74 23.43
C ARG A 119 29.67 4.05 24.84
N LYS A 120 29.01 5.18 24.99
CA LYS A 120 28.48 5.64 26.28
C LYS A 120 27.51 4.63 26.87
N TRP A 121 26.64 4.05 26.05
CA TRP A 121 25.68 3.06 26.48
C TRP A 121 26.33 1.74 26.91
N ILE A 122 27.33 1.25 26.15
CA ILE A 122 28.08 0.04 26.53
C ILE A 122 28.85 0.28 27.83
N ALA A 123 29.54 1.42 27.97
CA ALA A 123 30.29 1.79 29.17
C ALA A 123 29.40 1.84 30.42
N ALA A 124 28.15 2.23 30.28
CA ALA A 124 27.17 2.26 31.37
C ALA A 124 26.55 0.87 31.69
N GLY A 125 27.07 -0.23 31.12
CA GLY A 125 26.54 -1.58 31.33
C GLY A 125 25.34 -1.93 30.47
N SER A 126 25.11 -1.20 29.39
CA SER A 126 24.04 -1.46 28.39
C SER A 126 22.63 -1.50 28.99
N PRO A 127 22.21 -0.48 29.78
CA PRO A 127 20.90 -0.46 30.42
C PRO A 127 19.78 -0.31 29.39
N SER A 128 18.65 -0.96 29.68
CA SER A 128 17.39 -0.81 28.91
C SER A 128 16.18 -0.96 29.83
N PRO A 129 15.00 -0.43 29.46
CA PRO A 129 13.78 -0.66 30.23
C PRO A 129 13.47 -2.14 30.42
N ALA A 130 13.04 -2.53 31.62
CA ALA A 130 12.72 -3.93 31.93
C ALA A 130 11.50 -4.44 31.12
N ALA A 131 10.55 -3.57 30.83
CA ALA A 131 9.32 -3.87 30.09
C ALA A 131 9.39 -3.37 28.64
N GLU A 132 10.56 -3.50 28.00
CA GLU A 132 10.70 -3.09 26.62
C GLU A 132 10.02 -4.09 25.68
N GLU A 133 9.07 -3.62 24.87
CA GLU A 133 8.37 -4.44 23.90
C GLU A 133 9.22 -4.61 22.62
N ARG A 134 9.15 -5.80 22.06
CA ARG A 134 9.78 -6.12 20.77
C ARG A 134 8.98 -5.45 19.65
N ASP A 135 9.68 -5.02 18.60
CA ASP A 135 9.00 -4.63 17.37
C ASP A 135 8.25 -5.84 16.78
N VAL A 136 7.01 -5.62 16.37
CA VAL A 136 6.17 -6.64 15.74
C VAL A 136 6.73 -6.91 14.33
N ASP A 137 6.70 -8.16 13.90
CA ASP A 137 7.06 -8.52 12.53
C ASP A 137 6.13 -7.76 11.55
N PRO A 138 6.68 -7.01 10.59
CA PRO A 138 5.86 -6.29 9.62
C PRO A 138 4.86 -7.18 8.86
N ARG A 139 5.15 -8.47 8.69
CA ARG A 139 4.23 -9.44 8.08
C ARG A 139 2.96 -9.67 8.92
N ASP A 140 3.04 -9.42 10.21
CA ASP A 140 1.91 -9.53 11.14
C ASP A 140 1.01 -8.30 11.16
N HIS A 141 1.33 -7.27 10.38
CA HIS A 141 0.52 -6.06 10.33
C HIS A 141 -0.90 -6.40 9.82
N TRP A 142 -1.91 -5.78 10.43
CA TRP A 142 -3.32 -6.06 10.15
C TRP A 142 -3.71 -5.91 8.68
N SER A 143 -3.04 -5.02 7.93
CA SER A 143 -3.32 -4.76 6.51
C SER A 143 -2.95 -5.94 5.59
N PHE A 144 -2.11 -6.87 6.06
CA PHE A 144 -1.71 -8.07 5.33
C PHE A 144 -2.52 -9.31 5.73
N ARG A 145 -3.56 -9.13 6.55
CA ARG A 145 -4.44 -10.22 6.98
C ARG A 145 -5.81 -10.05 6.35
N ARG A 146 -6.55 -11.15 6.19
CA ARG A 146 -7.92 -11.08 5.70
C ARG A 146 -8.75 -10.18 6.60
N PRO A 147 -9.50 -9.20 6.02
CA PRO A 147 -10.39 -8.37 6.81
C PRO A 147 -11.40 -9.21 7.57
N VAL A 148 -11.52 -8.97 8.87
CA VAL A 148 -12.49 -9.62 9.73
C VAL A 148 -13.58 -8.64 10.09
N ARG A 149 -14.85 -9.04 9.90
CA ARG A 149 -16.00 -8.23 10.29
C ARG A 149 -16.05 -8.11 11.82
N LYS A 150 -15.75 -6.91 12.32
CA LYS A 150 -15.83 -6.62 13.75
C LYS A 150 -17.27 -6.42 14.20
N ALA A 151 -17.58 -6.79 15.46
CA ALA A 151 -18.85 -6.45 16.08
C ALA A 151 -19.03 -4.92 16.12
N LEU A 152 -20.26 -4.47 15.91
CA LEU A 152 -20.57 -3.04 15.99
C LEU A 152 -20.42 -2.56 17.44
N PRO A 153 -19.71 -1.45 17.67
CA PRO A 153 -19.53 -0.91 19.01
C PRO A 153 -20.87 -0.41 19.60
N GLN A 154 -20.99 -0.53 20.90
CA GLN A 154 -22.02 0.20 21.65
C GLN A 154 -21.65 1.68 21.68
N ILE A 155 -22.64 2.55 21.55
CA ILE A 155 -22.46 4.01 21.52
C ILE A 155 -23.44 4.69 22.45
N SER A 156 -23.06 5.84 23.00
CA SER A 156 -23.90 6.59 23.97
C SER A 156 -25.17 7.14 23.35
N GLN A 157 -25.20 7.38 22.03
CA GLN A 157 -26.36 7.92 21.31
C GLN A 157 -26.71 7.05 20.10
N PRO A 158 -27.40 5.91 20.29
CA PRO A 158 -27.74 5.00 19.20
C PRO A 158 -28.56 5.63 18.08
N GLY A 159 -29.42 6.61 18.40
CA GLY A 159 -30.26 7.32 17.42
C GLY A 159 -29.52 8.27 16.48
N TRP A 160 -28.26 8.59 16.78
CA TRP A 160 -27.41 9.41 15.91
C TRP A 160 -26.90 8.62 14.68
N ALA A 161 -26.70 7.32 14.82
CA ALA A 161 -26.09 6.48 13.80
C ALA A 161 -27.14 5.98 12.77
N TYR A 162 -26.94 6.33 11.51
CA TYR A 162 -27.77 5.85 10.39
C TYR A 162 -27.25 4.55 9.78
N ASN A 163 -25.95 4.25 9.96
CA ASN A 163 -25.29 3.08 9.40
C ASN A 163 -24.18 2.55 10.32
N SER A 164 -23.52 1.46 9.89
CA SER A 164 -22.47 0.81 10.66
C SER A 164 -21.23 1.71 10.84
N VAL A 165 -20.88 2.54 9.84
CA VAL A 165 -19.73 3.44 9.90
C VAL A 165 -19.95 4.49 10.97
N ASP A 166 -21.15 5.05 11.06
CA ASP A 166 -21.52 6.03 12.09
C ASP A 166 -21.28 5.50 13.49
N ARG A 167 -21.55 4.21 13.73
CA ARG A 167 -21.30 3.59 15.04
C ARG A 167 -19.82 3.57 15.41
N PHE A 168 -18.95 3.27 14.46
CA PHE A 168 -17.49 3.33 14.72
C PHE A 168 -17.02 4.76 14.94
N VAL A 169 -17.53 5.72 14.17
CA VAL A 169 -17.23 7.15 14.34
C VAL A 169 -17.70 7.65 15.71
N HIS A 170 -18.94 7.33 16.09
CA HIS A 170 -19.50 7.76 17.38
C HIS A 170 -18.76 7.12 18.58
N ALA A 171 -18.39 5.84 18.47
CA ALA A 171 -17.58 5.18 19.49
C ALA A 171 -16.19 5.84 19.66
N HIS A 172 -15.66 6.44 18.59
CA HIS A 172 -14.44 7.25 18.68
C HIS A 172 -14.72 8.57 19.43
N TYR A 173 -15.85 9.22 19.13
CA TYR A 173 -16.26 10.42 19.89
C TYR A 173 -16.43 10.12 21.38
N ASP A 174 -17.13 9.03 21.74
CA ASP A 174 -17.31 8.63 23.13
C ASP A 174 -15.98 8.45 23.88
N ARG A 175 -14.99 7.79 23.24
CA ARG A 175 -13.67 7.57 23.82
C ARG A 175 -12.87 8.86 24.08
N HIS A 176 -13.11 9.90 23.29
CA HIS A 176 -12.42 11.17 23.38
C HIS A 176 -13.25 12.28 24.06
N GLY A 177 -14.44 11.95 24.59
CA GLY A 177 -15.34 12.93 25.21
C GLY A 177 -15.86 13.97 24.23
N LEU A 178 -15.88 13.66 22.93
CA LEU A 178 -16.37 14.54 21.88
C LEU A 178 -17.88 14.35 21.68
N ARG A 179 -18.53 15.37 21.17
CA ARG A 179 -19.95 15.32 20.78
C ARG A 179 -20.12 15.74 19.34
N PRO A 180 -20.98 15.06 18.56
CA PRO A 180 -21.34 15.53 17.22
C PRO A 180 -21.95 16.93 17.31
N VAL A 181 -21.65 17.76 16.30
CA VAL A 181 -22.33 19.05 16.12
C VAL A 181 -23.73 18.83 15.58
N ALA A 182 -24.60 19.85 15.66
CA ALA A 182 -25.93 19.81 15.07
C ALA A 182 -25.89 19.55 13.55
N ASP A 183 -26.94 18.97 13.03
CA ASP A 183 -27.09 18.72 11.59
C ASP A 183 -27.01 20.02 10.80
N ALA A 184 -26.51 19.90 9.57
CA ALA A 184 -26.42 21.04 8.67
C ALA A 184 -27.84 21.53 8.28
N LEU A 185 -27.98 22.84 8.08
CA LEU A 185 -29.20 23.43 7.53
C LEU A 185 -29.52 22.78 6.17
N PRO A 186 -30.82 22.58 5.83
CA PRO A 186 -31.24 21.92 4.61
C PRO A 186 -30.58 22.44 3.33
N ALA A 187 -30.45 23.76 3.18
CA ALA A 187 -29.79 24.38 2.04
C ALA A 187 -28.29 24.00 1.96
N VAL A 188 -27.62 23.95 3.10
CA VAL A 188 -26.19 23.56 3.19
C VAL A 188 -26.03 22.08 2.87
N LEU A 189 -26.93 21.23 3.40
CA LEU A 189 -26.92 19.79 3.14
C LEU A 189 -27.12 19.51 1.65
N LEU A 190 -28.12 20.12 1.02
CA LEU A 190 -28.36 19.97 -0.42
C LEU A 190 -27.14 20.41 -1.25
N ARG A 191 -26.56 21.57 -0.93
CA ARG A 191 -25.37 22.05 -1.61
C ARG A 191 -24.21 21.08 -1.50
N ARG A 192 -23.96 20.52 -0.30
CA ARG A 192 -22.87 19.56 -0.08
C ARG A 192 -23.04 18.31 -0.92
N VAL A 193 -24.21 17.67 -0.88
CA VAL A 193 -24.46 16.46 -1.65
C VAL A 193 -24.35 16.64 -3.15
N HIS A 194 -24.80 17.79 -3.67
CA HIS A 194 -24.62 18.14 -5.08
C HIS A 194 -23.14 18.31 -5.46
N LEU A 195 -22.36 19.02 -4.65
CA LEU A 195 -20.92 19.20 -4.91
C LEU A 195 -20.15 17.89 -4.78
N ASP A 196 -20.50 17.04 -3.83
CA ASP A 196 -19.84 15.77 -3.62
C ASP A 196 -20.13 14.78 -4.75
N LEU A 197 -21.40 14.65 -5.17
CA LEU A 197 -21.79 13.64 -6.15
C LEU A 197 -21.57 14.08 -7.61
N VAL A 198 -21.89 15.33 -7.94
CA VAL A 198 -21.84 15.80 -9.33
C VAL A 198 -20.91 17.01 -9.57
N GLY A 199 -20.32 17.56 -8.53
CA GLY A 199 -19.35 18.65 -8.61
C GLY A 199 -19.95 20.04 -8.90
N LEU A 200 -21.28 20.16 -8.98
CA LEU A 200 -22.00 21.39 -9.29
C LEU A 200 -23.03 21.71 -8.20
N PRO A 201 -23.28 23.00 -7.90
CA PRO A 201 -24.33 23.37 -6.96
C PRO A 201 -25.74 23.04 -7.51
N PRO A 202 -26.75 22.90 -6.66
CA PRO A 202 -28.13 22.80 -7.11
C PRO A 202 -28.57 24.10 -7.83
N SER A 203 -29.53 23.98 -8.75
CA SER A 203 -30.22 25.16 -9.30
C SER A 203 -31.13 25.80 -8.25
N ALA A 204 -31.59 27.05 -8.52
CA ALA A 204 -32.53 27.73 -7.64
C ALA A 204 -33.82 26.91 -7.44
N ASP A 205 -34.38 26.33 -8.51
CA ASP A 205 -35.58 25.52 -8.44
C ASP A 205 -35.35 24.22 -7.62
N GLN A 206 -34.21 23.56 -7.79
CA GLN A 206 -33.87 22.38 -7.01
C GLN A 206 -33.70 22.70 -5.53
N LEU A 207 -33.12 23.86 -5.22
CA LEU A 207 -32.98 24.32 -3.85
C LEU A 207 -34.36 24.61 -3.24
N GLN A 208 -35.22 25.34 -3.94
CA GLN A 208 -36.56 25.66 -3.44
C GLN A 208 -37.38 24.40 -3.22
N ALA A 209 -37.40 23.49 -4.19
CA ALA A 209 -38.16 22.22 -4.07
C ALA A 209 -37.66 21.36 -2.89
N PHE A 210 -36.38 21.44 -2.54
CA PHE A 210 -35.87 20.73 -1.37
C PHE A 210 -36.21 21.46 -0.06
N LEU A 211 -36.25 22.79 -0.06
CA LEU A 211 -36.63 23.56 1.12
C LEU A 211 -38.11 23.42 1.45
N ASP A 212 -38.94 23.20 0.45
CA ASP A 212 -40.39 22.94 0.61
C ASP A 212 -40.67 21.57 1.27
N ASP A 213 -39.80 20.57 1.04
CA ASP A 213 -39.83 19.23 1.67
C ASP A 213 -38.40 18.77 2.05
N PRO A 214 -37.83 19.22 3.18
CA PRO A 214 -36.47 18.83 3.60
C PRO A 214 -36.47 17.47 4.36
N SER A 215 -37.44 16.60 4.09
CA SER A 215 -37.54 15.29 4.73
C SER A 215 -36.40 14.35 4.32
N GLN A 216 -36.10 13.40 5.20
CA GLN A 216 -35.10 12.36 4.93
C GLN A 216 -35.49 11.51 3.70
N ALA A 217 -36.77 11.32 3.45
CA ALA A 217 -37.25 10.60 2.27
C ALA A 217 -36.96 11.39 0.98
N ASN A 218 -37.15 12.72 1.00
CA ASN A 218 -36.83 13.56 -0.13
C ASN A 218 -35.31 13.66 -0.35
N TYR A 219 -34.51 13.76 0.73
CA TYR A 219 -33.08 13.73 0.65
C TYR A 219 -32.57 12.47 -0.07
N ARG A 220 -33.11 11.29 0.28
CA ARG A 220 -32.77 10.02 -0.41
C ARG A 220 -33.09 10.08 -1.89
N ARG A 221 -34.27 10.59 -2.28
CA ARG A 221 -34.64 10.77 -3.71
C ARG A 221 -33.69 11.69 -4.45
N VAL A 222 -33.22 12.75 -3.77
CA VAL A 222 -32.19 13.64 -4.36
C VAL A 222 -30.88 12.89 -4.58
N VAL A 223 -30.40 12.14 -3.58
CA VAL A 223 -29.18 11.33 -3.69
C VAL A 223 -29.28 10.32 -4.83
N ASP A 224 -30.37 9.55 -4.90
CA ASP A 224 -30.61 8.55 -5.95
C ASP A 224 -30.58 9.18 -7.36
N ARG A 225 -31.23 10.34 -7.51
CA ARG A 225 -31.21 11.09 -8.77
C ARG A 225 -29.81 11.58 -9.15
N LEU A 226 -29.03 12.06 -8.19
CA LEU A 226 -27.66 12.51 -8.45
C LEU A 226 -26.73 11.34 -8.80
N LEU A 227 -26.88 10.20 -8.15
CA LEU A 227 -26.12 8.99 -8.46
C LEU A 227 -26.46 8.44 -9.86
N ALA A 228 -27.71 8.57 -10.29
CA ALA A 228 -28.14 8.19 -11.65
C ALA A 228 -27.75 9.20 -12.74
N SER A 229 -27.17 10.33 -12.37
CA SER A 229 -26.76 11.34 -13.33
C SER A 229 -25.43 10.97 -14.01
N PRO A 230 -25.28 11.14 -15.34
CA PRO A 230 -24.00 10.95 -16.03
C PRO A 230 -22.86 11.78 -15.44
N ARG A 231 -23.18 12.91 -14.82
CA ARG A 231 -22.21 13.79 -14.14
C ARG A 231 -21.55 13.16 -12.93
N TYR A 232 -22.17 12.10 -12.36
CA TYR A 232 -21.56 11.33 -11.28
C TYR A 232 -20.25 10.68 -11.76
N GLY A 233 -20.29 9.97 -12.87
CA GLY A 233 -19.09 9.36 -13.45
C GLY A 233 -18.05 10.41 -13.89
N GLU A 234 -18.46 11.55 -14.45
CA GLU A 234 -17.54 12.66 -14.78
C GLU A 234 -16.83 13.19 -13.53
N ARG A 235 -17.58 13.42 -12.44
CA ARG A 235 -17.05 13.94 -11.17
C ARG A 235 -16.13 12.94 -10.48
N TRP A 236 -16.60 11.71 -10.28
CA TRP A 236 -15.86 10.69 -9.57
C TRP A 236 -14.77 10.05 -10.40
N GLY A 237 -14.96 9.98 -11.72
CA GLY A 237 -13.92 9.60 -12.67
C GLY A 237 -12.67 10.47 -12.54
N ARG A 238 -12.84 11.79 -12.29
CA ARG A 238 -11.71 12.69 -12.04
C ARG A 238 -10.87 12.27 -10.84
N HIS A 239 -11.51 11.85 -9.74
CA HIS A 239 -10.79 11.39 -8.55
C HIS A 239 -10.05 10.07 -8.80
N TRP A 240 -10.68 9.11 -9.49
CA TRP A 240 -10.03 7.85 -9.87
C TRP A 240 -8.91 8.06 -10.89
N MET A 241 -9.09 8.98 -11.83
CA MET A 241 -8.02 9.34 -12.77
C MET A 241 -6.78 9.89 -12.09
N ASP A 242 -6.90 10.59 -10.96
CA ASP A 242 -5.74 11.01 -10.16
C ASP A 242 -5.03 9.81 -9.52
N VAL A 243 -5.78 8.88 -8.93
CA VAL A 243 -5.22 7.65 -8.33
C VAL A 243 -4.53 6.78 -9.38
N TRP A 244 -5.16 6.62 -10.53
CA TRP A 244 -4.65 5.79 -11.63
C TRP A 244 -3.73 6.55 -12.58
N ARG A 245 -3.45 7.80 -12.29
CA ARG A 245 -2.49 8.64 -13.00
C ARG A 245 -2.82 8.86 -14.48
N TYR A 246 -4.10 9.02 -14.80
CA TYR A 246 -4.54 9.33 -16.15
C TYR A 246 -3.86 10.60 -16.71
N SER A 247 -3.59 10.61 -17.99
CA SER A 247 -3.28 11.80 -18.76
C SER A 247 -3.72 11.60 -20.21
N ASP A 248 -4.02 12.68 -20.92
CA ASP A 248 -4.52 12.63 -22.33
C ASP A 248 -3.52 12.03 -23.34
N TRP A 249 -2.31 11.75 -22.91
CA TRP A 249 -1.24 11.16 -23.69
C TRP A 249 -0.61 10.01 -22.93
N TYR A 250 -0.23 8.95 -23.62
CA TYR A 250 0.59 7.90 -23.06
C TYR A 250 2.04 7.98 -23.59
N GLY A 251 2.93 7.27 -22.93
CA GLY A 251 4.35 7.26 -23.21
C GLY A 251 5.11 8.36 -22.48
N ARG A 252 6.45 8.23 -22.50
CA ARG A 252 7.34 9.15 -21.82
C ARG A 252 7.69 10.33 -22.73
N ARG A 253 7.57 11.55 -22.24
CA ARG A 253 7.96 12.78 -22.95
C ARG A 253 9.29 13.31 -22.44
N LYS A 254 10.25 13.47 -23.35
CA LYS A 254 11.22 14.58 -23.30
C LYS A 254 10.79 15.61 -24.33
N VAL A 255 11.22 16.87 -24.18
CA VAL A 255 10.79 18.04 -24.97
C VAL A 255 10.75 17.78 -26.49
N ASN A 256 11.54 16.86 -26.99
CA ASN A 256 11.59 16.45 -28.40
C ASN A 256 11.04 15.06 -28.68
N ASP A 257 10.40 14.37 -27.71
CA ASP A 257 10.05 12.96 -27.80
C ASP A 257 8.53 12.71 -27.75
N VAL A 258 7.81 13.37 -28.64
CA VAL A 258 6.37 13.13 -28.87
C VAL A 258 6.14 11.83 -29.68
N ARG A 259 7.20 11.13 -30.05
CA ARG A 259 7.24 10.13 -31.12
C ARG A 259 6.52 8.84 -30.83
N ASN A 260 6.36 8.50 -29.55
CA ASN A 260 5.75 7.25 -29.10
C ASN A 260 4.48 7.50 -28.28
N SER A 261 3.95 8.71 -28.30
CA SER A 261 2.72 9.06 -27.60
C SER A 261 1.59 9.17 -28.61
N ALA A 262 0.46 8.60 -28.29
CA ALA A 262 -0.74 8.75 -29.09
C ALA A 262 -1.92 9.12 -28.18
N PRO A 263 -2.85 9.93 -28.70
CA PRO A 263 -3.95 10.47 -27.89
C PRO A 263 -5.12 9.50 -27.71
N GLN A 264 -5.04 8.26 -28.18
CA GLN A 264 -6.14 7.29 -28.09
C GLN A 264 -6.44 6.87 -26.63
N ILE A 265 -5.57 7.22 -25.69
CA ILE A 265 -5.76 6.91 -24.28
C ILE A 265 -6.99 7.61 -23.68
N TRP A 266 -7.57 8.59 -24.34
CA TRP A 266 -8.84 9.21 -23.94
C TRP A 266 -9.98 8.19 -23.82
N ARG A 267 -9.93 7.06 -24.55
CA ARG A 267 -10.89 5.98 -24.45
C ARG A 267 -10.87 5.31 -23.07
N TRP A 268 -9.72 5.30 -22.40
CA TRP A 268 -9.62 4.84 -21.02
C TRP A 268 -10.33 5.79 -20.04
N ARG A 269 -10.24 7.12 -20.26
CA ARG A 269 -11.01 8.09 -19.50
C ARG A 269 -12.51 7.84 -19.64
N ASP A 270 -12.98 7.68 -20.87
CA ASP A 270 -14.40 7.43 -21.13
C ASP A 270 -14.86 6.12 -20.52
N TRP A 271 -14.05 5.06 -20.63
CA TRP A 271 -14.31 3.79 -19.96
C TRP A 271 -14.40 3.93 -18.42
N ILE A 272 -13.58 4.77 -17.78
CA ILE A 272 -13.65 5.05 -16.34
C ILE A 272 -15.00 5.68 -16.01
N ILE A 273 -15.40 6.71 -16.75
CA ILE A 273 -16.66 7.43 -16.57
C ILE A 273 -17.86 6.47 -16.75
N ASP A 274 -17.88 5.70 -17.82
CA ASP A 274 -18.94 4.76 -18.13
C ASP A 274 -19.02 3.62 -17.09
N SER A 275 -17.88 3.14 -16.62
CA SER A 275 -17.82 2.12 -15.57
C SER A 275 -18.45 2.61 -14.27
N LEU A 276 -18.20 3.86 -13.88
CA LEU A 276 -18.80 4.46 -12.69
C LEU A 276 -20.30 4.71 -12.87
N ASN A 277 -20.72 5.19 -14.04
CA ASN A 277 -22.12 5.45 -14.34
C ASN A 277 -22.97 4.15 -14.46
N SER A 278 -22.31 3.04 -14.83
CA SER A 278 -22.94 1.71 -14.89
C SER A 278 -22.82 0.91 -13.58
N ASP A 279 -22.27 1.52 -12.54
CA ASP A 279 -22.01 0.88 -11.24
C ASP A 279 -21.18 -0.41 -11.37
N LYS A 280 -20.21 -0.43 -12.31
CA LYS A 280 -19.30 -1.57 -12.48
C LYS A 280 -18.51 -1.78 -11.20
N SER A 281 -18.44 -3.02 -10.70
CA SER A 281 -17.72 -3.29 -9.46
C SER A 281 -16.24 -2.91 -9.57
N TYR A 282 -15.69 -2.35 -8.48
CA TYR A 282 -14.28 -1.97 -8.42
C TYR A 282 -13.34 -3.14 -8.73
N ALA A 283 -13.65 -4.34 -8.22
CA ALA A 283 -12.86 -5.53 -8.50
C ALA A 283 -12.81 -5.82 -10.00
N ARG A 284 -13.95 -5.70 -10.71
CA ARG A 284 -13.99 -5.89 -12.16
C ARG A 284 -13.22 -4.78 -12.90
N MET A 285 -13.31 -3.53 -12.44
CA MET A 285 -12.53 -2.44 -13.01
C MET A 285 -11.02 -2.70 -12.88
N VAL A 286 -10.54 -3.16 -11.73
CA VAL A 286 -9.13 -3.51 -11.53
C VAL A 286 -8.70 -4.66 -12.45
N GLN A 287 -9.51 -5.70 -12.55
CA GLN A 287 -9.25 -6.84 -13.43
C GLN A 287 -9.14 -6.40 -14.90
N GLU A 288 -10.07 -5.59 -15.39
CA GLU A 288 -10.03 -5.10 -16.77
C GLU A 288 -8.84 -4.16 -17.02
N MET A 289 -8.43 -3.34 -16.05
CA MET A 289 -7.25 -2.49 -16.19
C MET A 289 -5.94 -3.27 -16.28
N LEU A 290 -5.86 -4.43 -15.64
CA LEU A 290 -4.63 -5.24 -15.59
C LEU A 290 -4.61 -6.37 -16.60
N ALA A 291 -5.77 -6.91 -17.00
CA ALA A 291 -5.86 -8.14 -17.77
C ALA A 291 -7.11 -8.23 -18.68
N ALA A 292 -7.58 -7.11 -19.26
CA ALA A 292 -8.74 -7.17 -20.16
C ALA A 292 -8.48 -8.02 -21.40
N ASP A 293 -7.25 -8.09 -21.87
CA ASP A 293 -6.82 -8.94 -22.97
C ASP A 293 -6.98 -10.45 -22.68
N GLU A 294 -6.87 -10.83 -21.42
CA GLU A 294 -7.05 -12.21 -20.96
C GLU A 294 -8.50 -12.54 -20.58
N LEU A 295 -9.13 -11.65 -19.81
CA LEU A 295 -10.45 -11.89 -19.21
C LEU A 295 -11.62 -11.57 -20.13
N ALA A 296 -11.41 -10.67 -21.08
CA ALA A 296 -12.43 -10.13 -21.96
C ALA A 296 -11.96 -10.08 -23.41
N ALA A 297 -11.25 -11.12 -23.87
CA ALA A 297 -10.63 -11.18 -25.20
C ALA A 297 -11.60 -10.91 -26.35
N SER A 298 -12.90 -11.20 -26.17
CA SER A 298 -13.97 -10.95 -27.13
C SER A 298 -14.84 -9.72 -26.82
N ASP A 299 -14.56 -8.99 -25.74
CA ASP A 299 -15.34 -7.82 -25.32
C ASP A 299 -14.57 -6.53 -25.58
N ASP A 300 -14.82 -5.93 -26.74
CA ASP A 300 -14.19 -4.67 -27.15
C ASP A 300 -14.45 -3.51 -26.16
N SER A 301 -15.51 -3.57 -25.36
CA SER A 301 -15.84 -2.53 -24.39
C SER A 301 -14.91 -2.50 -23.18
N ALA A 302 -14.28 -3.63 -22.83
CA ALA A 302 -13.34 -3.74 -21.71
C ALA A 302 -11.91 -3.31 -22.08
N TRP A 303 -11.52 -3.39 -23.32
CA TRP A 303 -10.13 -3.19 -23.76
C TRP A 303 -9.58 -1.78 -23.52
N PRO A 304 -10.36 -0.69 -23.59
CA PRO A 304 -9.85 0.64 -23.22
C PRO A 304 -9.29 0.71 -21.80
N ALA A 305 -9.73 -0.17 -20.89
CA ALA A 305 -9.21 -0.25 -19.52
C ALA A 305 -7.70 -0.46 -19.46
N THR A 306 -7.11 -1.21 -20.42
CA THR A 306 -5.66 -1.45 -20.48
C THR A 306 -4.84 -0.18 -20.68
N GLY A 307 -5.50 0.96 -20.95
CA GLY A 307 -4.90 2.30 -20.90
C GLY A 307 -4.13 2.58 -19.61
N TYR A 308 -4.50 1.92 -18.51
CA TYR A 308 -3.77 1.96 -17.23
C TYR A 308 -2.30 1.54 -17.39
N LEU A 309 -2.05 0.41 -18.04
CA LEU A 309 -0.70 -0.11 -18.29
C LEU A 309 0.02 0.68 -19.40
N ILE A 310 -0.71 1.10 -20.43
CA ILE A 310 -0.18 1.85 -21.56
C ILE A 310 0.28 3.25 -21.13
N ARG A 311 -0.32 3.83 -20.09
CA ARG A 311 -0.05 5.18 -19.60
C ARG A 311 1.44 5.49 -19.46
N ASN A 312 2.24 4.49 -19.10
CA ASN A 312 3.68 4.62 -18.89
C ASN A 312 4.52 3.97 -19.99
N TYR A 313 3.89 3.55 -21.08
CA TYR A 313 4.59 2.90 -22.19
C TYR A 313 5.77 3.75 -22.69
N PHE A 314 6.92 3.11 -22.85
CA PHE A 314 8.12 3.75 -23.35
C PHE A 314 8.89 2.75 -24.21
N SER A 315 8.71 2.81 -25.53
CA SER A 315 9.29 1.86 -26.49
C SER A 315 10.81 1.81 -26.50
N LEU A 316 11.48 2.92 -26.11
CA LEU A 316 12.95 3.01 -26.09
C LEU A 316 13.57 2.38 -24.85
N ASN A 317 12.80 2.18 -23.80
CA ASN A 317 13.24 1.49 -22.59
C ASN A 317 12.09 0.64 -22.04
N PRO A 318 11.93 -0.60 -22.52
CA PRO A 318 10.92 -1.51 -22.01
C PRO A 318 11.07 -1.80 -20.51
N ASN A 319 12.30 -1.79 -19.98
CA ASN A 319 12.52 -2.01 -18.56
C ASN A 319 11.94 -0.89 -17.69
N ASP A 320 12.02 0.37 -18.11
CA ASP A 320 11.34 1.49 -17.43
C ASP A 320 9.82 1.30 -17.43
N TRP A 321 9.25 0.82 -18.54
CA TRP A 321 7.82 0.53 -18.61
C TRP A 321 7.42 -0.59 -17.66
N MET A 322 8.15 -1.72 -17.63
CA MET A 322 7.91 -2.81 -16.70
C MET A 322 8.03 -2.35 -15.24
N ARG A 323 9.08 -1.57 -14.94
CA ARG A 323 9.29 -1.00 -13.60
C ARG A 323 8.11 -0.14 -13.17
N HIS A 324 7.61 0.72 -14.03
CA HIS A 324 6.43 1.54 -13.76
C HIS A 324 5.16 0.70 -13.59
N SER A 325 5.00 -0.38 -14.37
CA SER A 325 3.85 -1.27 -14.24
C SER A 325 3.79 -1.92 -12.86
N VAL A 326 4.91 -2.43 -12.33
CA VAL A 326 4.99 -2.97 -10.97
C VAL A 326 4.74 -1.88 -9.93
N GLU A 327 5.47 -0.77 -10.03
CA GLU A 327 5.42 0.31 -9.06
C GLU A 327 4.02 0.89 -8.89
N TYR A 328 3.35 1.20 -10.00
CA TYR A 328 2.06 1.85 -9.93
C TYR A 328 0.92 0.90 -9.66
N THR A 329 1.03 -0.37 -10.04
CA THR A 329 0.09 -1.41 -9.62
C THR A 329 0.13 -1.60 -8.10
N GLY A 330 1.33 -1.68 -7.51
CA GLY A 330 1.48 -1.73 -6.06
C GLY A 330 0.89 -0.52 -5.36
N LYS A 331 1.18 0.69 -5.84
CA LYS A 331 0.69 1.94 -5.24
C LYS A 331 -0.82 2.12 -5.37
N ALA A 332 -1.37 1.86 -6.57
CA ALA A 332 -2.78 2.13 -6.85
C ALA A 332 -3.74 1.12 -6.22
N PHE A 333 -3.36 -0.15 -6.16
CA PHE A 333 -4.27 -1.23 -5.78
C PHE A 333 -3.93 -1.90 -4.44
N LEU A 334 -2.66 -1.89 -4.05
CA LEU A 334 -2.21 -2.53 -2.81
C LEU A 334 -1.81 -1.51 -1.73
N GLY A 335 -1.63 -0.23 -2.07
CA GLY A 335 -1.11 0.78 -1.16
C GLY A 335 0.35 0.53 -0.74
N LEU A 336 1.11 -0.23 -1.55
CA LEU A 336 2.48 -0.64 -1.28
C LEU A 336 3.48 0.04 -2.22
N THR A 337 4.69 0.25 -1.74
CA THR A 337 5.78 0.85 -2.50
C THR A 337 6.81 -0.19 -2.89
N PHE A 338 6.79 -0.65 -4.13
CA PHE A 338 7.74 -1.63 -4.65
C PHE A 338 9.07 -1.04 -5.14
N ASN A 339 9.20 0.27 -5.18
CA ASN A 339 10.35 0.95 -5.79
C ASN A 339 11.71 0.54 -5.21
N CYS A 340 11.80 0.38 -3.89
CA CYS A 340 13.05 -0.02 -3.24
C CYS A 340 13.40 -1.48 -3.57
N ALA A 341 12.37 -2.31 -3.71
CA ALA A 341 12.53 -3.74 -3.96
C ALA A 341 13.05 -4.07 -5.37
N HIS A 342 13.11 -3.10 -6.28
CA HIS A 342 13.78 -3.24 -7.58
C HIS A 342 15.28 -3.55 -7.49
N CYS A 343 15.96 -3.04 -6.45
CA CYS A 343 17.43 -3.17 -6.32
C CYS A 343 17.87 -4.03 -5.14
N HIS A 344 17.06 -4.10 -4.09
CA HIS A 344 17.33 -4.81 -2.84
C HIS A 344 16.02 -4.98 -2.06
N ASP A 345 15.99 -5.83 -1.06
CA ASP A 345 14.79 -5.98 -0.22
C ASP A 345 14.33 -4.65 0.37
N HIS A 346 13.01 -4.46 0.46
CA HIS A 346 12.44 -3.25 1.03
C HIS A 346 12.89 -3.06 2.48
N LYS A 347 13.17 -1.81 2.87
CA LYS A 347 13.78 -1.52 4.17
C LYS A 347 12.83 -1.76 5.36
N TYR A 348 11.55 -1.54 5.18
CA TYR A 348 10.55 -1.55 6.25
C TYR A 348 9.42 -2.56 6.01
N ASP A 349 8.96 -2.67 4.77
CA ASP A 349 7.87 -3.57 4.39
C ASP A 349 8.42 -4.97 4.07
N PRO A 350 7.61 -6.02 4.23
CA PRO A 350 8.03 -7.40 3.98
C PRO A 350 8.08 -7.75 2.48
N ILE A 351 8.60 -6.85 1.67
CA ILE A 351 8.73 -6.99 0.21
C ILE A 351 10.20 -7.29 -0.12
N THR A 352 10.46 -8.48 -0.60
CA THR A 352 11.81 -8.88 -1.02
C THR A 352 12.14 -8.39 -2.42
N HIS A 353 13.41 -8.39 -2.77
CA HIS A 353 13.89 -8.15 -4.13
C HIS A 353 13.28 -9.16 -5.10
N GLU A 354 13.14 -10.41 -4.70
CA GLU A 354 12.49 -11.46 -5.48
C GLU A 354 11.00 -11.19 -5.70
N ASP A 355 10.27 -10.73 -4.68
CA ASP A 355 8.85 -10.38 -4.79
C ASP A 355 8.60 -9.31 -5.87
N TYR A 356 9.51 -8.35 -6.01
CA TYR A 356 9.45 -7.37 -7.07
C TYR A 356 9.50 -8.04 -8.46
N PHE A 357 10.42 -8.99 -8.67
CA PHE A 357 10.56 -9.68 -9.96
C PHE A 357 9.45 -10.72 -10.19
N ARG A 358 8.91 -11.31 -9.15
CA ARG A 358 7.69 -12.13 -9.25
C ARG A 358 6.49 -11.31 -9.73
N MET A 359 6.30 -10.11 -9.18
CA MET A 359 5.29 -9.16 -9.68
C MET A 359 5.58 -8.68 -11.10
N ARG A 360 6.85 -8.42 -11.43
CA ARG A 360 7.25 -8.02 -12.78
C ARG A 360 6.93 -9.08 -13.83
N ALA A 361 7.05 -10.35 -13.48
CA ALA A 361 6.85 -11.46 -14.40
C ALA A 361 5.43 -11.51 -15.00
N PHE A 362 4.42 -10.95 -14.33
CA PHE A 362 3.09 -10.78 -14.92
C PHE A 362 3.07 -9.81 -16.10
N PHE A 363 3.97 -8.85 -16.13
CA PHE A 363 4.01 -7.79 -17.13
C PHE A 363 5.04 -8.06 -18.25
N GLU A 364 5.96 -9.00 -18.06
CA GLU A 364 7.04 -9.28 -19.01
C GLU A 364 6.55 -9.67 -20.43
N PRO A 365 5.41 -10.40 -20.59
CA PRO A 365 4.87 -10.73 -21.91
C PRO A 365 4.30 -9.56 -22.69
N MET A 366 3.95 -8.44 -22.02
CA MET A 366 3.15 -7.36 -22.60
C MET A 366 3.80 -6.68 -23.79
N GLY A 367 2.96 -6.40 -24.77
CA GLY A 367 3.20 -5.49 -25.88
C GLY A 367 2.05 -4.49 -26.05
N VAL A 368 2.26 -3.49 -26.88
CA VAL A 368 1.25 -2.46 -27.20
C VAL A 368 0.92 -2.55 -28.68
N ARG A 369 -0.37 -2.65 -28.99
CA ARG A 369 -0.85 -2.58 -30.38
C ARG A 369 -1.97 -1.57 -30.54
N GLN A 370 -2.21 -1.18 -31.78
CA GLN A 370 -3.31 -0.32 -32.19
C GLN A 370 -4.29 -1.13 -33.04
N ASP A 371 -5.54 -1.19 -32.61
CA ASP A 371 -6.59 -1.94 -33.25
C ASP A 371 -7.64 -1.03 -33.90
N ARG A 372 -8.46 -1.64 -34.76
CA ARG A 372 -9.67 -1.03 -35.32
C ARG A 372 -10.71 -0.80 -34.22
N VAL A 373 -11.55 0.17 -34.45
CA VAL A 373 -12.77 0.37 -33.68
C VAL A 373 -13.98 0.21 -34.62
N PRO A 374 -14.90 -0.69 -34.32
CA PRO A 374 -16.09 -0.88 -35.15
C PRO A 374 -16.81 0.45 -35.45
N GLY A 375 -17.18 0.66 -36.68
CA GLY A 375 -17.86 1.90 -37.10
C GLY A 375 -16.94 3.12 -37.29
N GLN A 376 -15.64 2.99 -37.07
CA GLN A 376 -14.65 4.06 -37.35
C GLN A 376 -13.77 3.71 -38.55
N PRO A 377 -13.18 4.71 -39.22
CA PRO A 377 -12.17 4.47 -40.24
C PRO A 377 -11.01 3.64 -39.69
N ASP A 378 -10.38 2.85 -40.54
CA ASP A 378 -9.18 2.12 -40.17
C ASP A 378 -8.09 3.07 -39.69
N PRO A 379 -7.42 2.78 -38.57
CA PRO A 379 -6.26 3.54 -38.20
C PRO A 379 -5.15 3.32 -39.23
N PRO A 380 -4.37 4.36 -39.57
CA PRO A 380 -3.19 4.17 -40.37
C PRO A 380 -2.24 3.18 -39.66
N PRO A 381 -1.40 2.44 -40.40
CA PRO A 381 -0.41 1.57 -39.79
C PRO A 381 0.39 2.32 -38.72
N TYR A 382 0.62 1.69 -37.57
CA TYR A 382 1.45 2.28 -36.52
C TYR A 382 2.83 2.53 -37.13
N PRO A 383 3.25 3.78 -37.27
CA PRO A 383 4.46 4.06 -38.03
C PRO A 383 5.65 3.50 -37.27
N PRO A 384 6.60 2.80 -37.94
CA PRO A 384 7.82 2.35 -37.31
C PRO A 384 8.55 3.54 -36.67
N TYR A 385 9.24 3.29 -35.57
CA TYR A 385 10.02 4.30 -34.88
C TYR A 385 11.02 4.97 -35.83
N VAL A 386 10.93 6.29 -36.02
CA VAL A 386 11.88 7.09 -36.77
C VAL A 386 12.50 8.12 -35.84
N TYR A 387 13.82 8.08 -35.72
CA TYR A 387 14.58 8.91 -34.78
C TYR A 387 14.52 10.42 -35.06
N SER A 388 14.16 10.83 -36.29
CA SER A 388 14.11 12.22 -36.72
C SER A 388 12.75 12.59 -37.28
N GLY A 389 12.11 13.63 -36.75
CA GLY A 389 10.91 14.24 -37.28
C GLY A 389 9.71 14.26 -36.33
N SER A 390 8.93 15.33 -36.40
CA SER A 390 7.63 15.42 -35.71
C SER A 390 6.62 14.51 -36.40
N ARG A 391 5.79 13.82 -35.64
CA ARG A 391 4.73 12.95 -36.14
C ARG A 391 3.36 13.53 -35.88
N THR A 392 2.48 13.36 -36.84
CA THR A 392 1.06 13.61 -36.64
C THR A 392 0.52 12.55 -35.68
N ALA A 393 -0.12 12.97 -34.60
CA ALA A 393 -0.74 12.09 -33.66
C ALA A 393 -1.88 11.31 -34.32
N VAL A 394 -1.85 9.99 -34.25
CA VAL A 394 -2.94 9.14 -34.72
C VAL A 394 -4.04 9.15 -33.67
N ARG A 395 -5.21 9.70 -34.00
CA ARG A 395 -6.35 9.87 -33.08
C ARG A 395 -7.44 8.83 -33.20
N ILE A 396 -7.42 8.05 -34.28
CA ILE A 396 -8.37 6.99 -34.59
C ILE A 396 -7.80 5.62 -34.21
N GLY A 397 -8.67 4.65 -33.97
CA GLY A 397 -8.28 3.33 -33.47
C GLY A 397 -8.27 3.27 -31.93
N MET A 398 -7.92 2.11 -31.42
CA MET A 398 -7.80 1.83 -30.00
C MET A 398 -6.43 1.26 -29.71
N VAL A 399 -5.71 1.90 -28.79
CA VAL A 399 -4.47 1.36 -28.26
C VAL A 399 -4.80 0.41 -27.11
N ARG A 400 -4.17 -0.77 -27.09
CA ARG A 400 -4.39 -1.78 -26.06
C ARG A 400 -3.17 -2.66 -25.81
N ILE A 401 -3.20 -3.33 -24.65
CA ILE A 401 -2.21 -4.35 -24.28
C ILE A 401 -2.57 -5.68 -24.95
N PHE A 402 -1.57 -6.46 -25.18
CA PHE A 402 -1.66 -7.88 -25.57
C PHE A 402 -0.34 -8.57 -25.21
N ASP A 403 -0.35 -9.88 -25.10
CA ASP A 403 0.87 -10.65 -24.91
C ASP A 403 1.68 -10.74 -26.21
N GLU A 404 2.68 -9.91 -26.37
CA GLU A 404 3.58 -9.91 -27.50
C GLU A 404 4.57 -11.08 -27.43
N LYS A 405 5.01 -11.40 -26.21
CA LYS A 405 6.06 -12.39 -25.94
C LYS A 405 5.65 -13.35 -24.82
N PRO A 406 4.72 -14.29 -25.06
CA PRO A 406 4.18 -15.17 -24.04
C PRO A 406 5.24 -16.01 -23.30
N ASP A 407 6.36 -16.30 -23.97
CA ASP A 407 7.47 -17.08 -23.41
C ASP A 407 8.57 -16.19 -22.80
N ALA A 408 8.30 -14.89 -22.60
CA ALA A 408 9.25 -13.96 -22.01
C ALA A 408 9.66 -14.43 -20.61
N LYS A 409 10.98 -14.41 -20.35
CA LYS A 409 11.54 -14.82 -19.06
C LYS A 409 11.94 -13.60 -18.26
N THR A 410 11.53 -13.57 -17.02
CA THR A 410 11.95 -12.57 -16.04
C THR A 410 13.20 -13.06 -15.31
N TRP A 411 14.15 -12.16 -15.10
CA TRP A 411 15.39 -12.43 -14.39
C TRP A 411 15.55 -11.45 -13.24
N LEU A 412 16.13 -11.90 -12.15
CA LEU A 412 16.57 -11.02 -11.09
C LEU A 412 17.75 -10.19 -11.60
N TYR A 413 17.77 -8.89 -11.28
CA TYR A 413 18.85 -7.98 -11.67
C TYR A 413 19.71 -7.64 -10.47
N THR A 414 21.02 -7.87 -10.56
CA THR A 414 21.96 -7.53 -9.48
C THR A 414 21.95 -6.01 -9.25
N GLY A 415 21.58 -5.60 -8.03
CA GLY A 415 21.46 -4.19 -7.68
C GLY A 415 20.48 -3.38 -8.56
N GLY A 416 19.56 -4.06 -9.27
CA GLY A 416 18.60 -3.43 -10.18
C GLY A 416 19.16 -3.07 -11.57
N ASP A 417 20.39 -3.45 -11.89
CA ASP A 417 20.98 -3.21 -13.22
C ASP A 417 20.46 -4.26 -14.23
N GLU A 418 19.66 -3.82 -15.18
CA GLU A 418 19.05 -4.67 -16.23
C GLU A 418 20.04 -5.41 -17.13
N ARG A 419 21.31 -4.96 -17.15
CA ARG A 419 22.41 -5.58 -17.90
C ARG A 419 23.04 -6.72 -17.11
N ASP A 420 22.88 -6.73 -15.79
CA ASP A 420 23.45 -7.73 -14.88
C ASP A 420 22.36 -8.67 -14.36
N LYS A 421 22.03 -9.68 -15.18
CA LYS A 421 21.02 -10.69 -14.88
C LYS A 421 21.64 -11.84 -14.10
N ASP A 422 21.06 -12.16 -12.95
CA ASP A 422 21.41 -13.35 -12.18
C ASP A 422 20.93 -14.62 -12.91
N LYS A 423 21.76 -15.13 -13.81
CA LYS A 423 21.46 -16.34 -14.59
C LYS A 423 21.67 -17.63 -13.80
N GLU A 424 22.48 -17.60 -12.74
CA GLU A 424 22.73 -18.77 -11.90
C GLU A 424 21.48 -19.15 -11.11
N ARG A 425 20.74 -18.17 -10.67
CA ARG A 425 19.45 -18.37 -9.97
C ARG A 425 18.33 -18.88 -10.88
N GLY A 426 18.44 -18.71 -12.17
CA GLY A 426 17.41 -19.05 -13.14
C GLY A 426 16.36 -17.95 -13.33
N SER A 427 15.34 -18.24 -14.14
CA SER A 427 14.23 -17.32 -14.39
C SER A 427 13.23 -17.32 -13.25
N ILE A 428 12.71 -16.13 -12.92
CA ILE A 428 11.68 -15.93 -11.91
C ILE A 428 10.30 -16.12 -12.54
N THR A 429 9.46 -16.92 -11.91
CA THR A 429 8.06 -17.11 -12.32
C THR A 429 7.15 -16.03 -11.72
N ALA A 430 6.05 -15.72 -12.43
CA ALA A 430 5.04 -14.80 -11.92
C ALA A 430 4.48 -15.29 -10.57
N GLY A 431 4.28 -14.36 -9.66
CA GLY A 431 3.81 -14.68 -8.31
C GLY A 431 3.39 -13.43 -7.53
N VAL A 432 2.50 -13.62 -6.58
CA VAL A 432 2.21 -12.60 -5.57
C VAL A 432 3.40 -12.49 -4.61
N PRO A 433 3.58 -11.35 -3.92
CA PRO A 433 4.58 -11.24 -2.86
C PRO A 433 4.40 -12.32 -1.79
N ALA A 434 5.51 -12.87 -1.31
CA ALA A 434 5.51 -14.02 -0.39
C ALA A 434 4.65 -13.82 0.86
N PHE A 435 4.60 -12.61 1.41
CA PHE A 435 3.78 -12.29 2.59
C PHE A 435 2.26 -12.27 2.31
N LEU A 436 1.84 -12.35 1.04
CA LEU A 436 0.44 -12.43 0.62
C LEU A 436 0.04 -13.83 0.13
N GLU A 437 0.97 -14.79 0.02
CA GLU A 437 0.70 -16.12 -0.55
C GLU A 437 -0.41 -16.88 0.18
N GLU A 438 -0.50 -16.75 1.52
CA GLU A 438 -1.59 -17.37 2.29
C GLU A 438 -2.99 -16.86 1.88
N LEU A 439 -3.06 -15.64 1.33
CA LEU A 439 -4.31 -15.06 0.84
C LEU A 439 -4.66 -15.52 -0.58
N PHE A 440 -3.65 -15.89 -1.37
CA PHE A 440 -3.75 -16.24 -2.80
C PHE A 440 -2.97 -17.53 -3.09
N PRO A 441 -3.53 -18.69 -2.76
CA PRO A 441 -2.79 -19.95 -2.74
C PRO A 441 -2.33 -20.45 -4.10
N GLU A 442 -2.95 -20.04 -5.21
CA GLU A 442 -2.62 -20.56 -6.53
C GLU A 442 -2.85 -19.53 -7.64
N ILE A 443 -1.86 -19.38 -8.51
CA ILE A 443 -1.98 -18.65 -9.78
C ILE A 443 -2.27 -19.68 -10.87
N LYS A 444 -3.45 -19.55 -11.52
CA LYS A 444 -3.85 -20.42 -12.60
C LYS A 444 -3.59 -19.73 -13.94
N PRO A 445 -2.82 -20.35 -14.84
CA PRO A 445 -2.71 -19.87 -16.21
C PRO A 445 -4.10 -19.85 -16.89
N ILE A 446 -4.36 -18.83 -17.68
CA ILE A 446 -5.57 -18.72 -18.48
C ILE A 446 -5.21 -19.15 -19.91
N GLU A 447 -5.90 -20.17 -20.44
CA GLU A 447 -5.82 -20.50 -21.86
C GLU A 447 -6.72 -19.55 -22.65
N LEU A 448 -6.12 -18.72 -23.48
CA LEU A 448 -6.85 -17.77 -24.31
C LEU A 448 -7.36 -18.47 -25.57
N PRO A 449 -8.66 -18.32 -25.92
CA PRO A 449 -9.17 -18.84 -27.18
C PRO A 449 -8.51 -18.12 -28.34
N LEU A 450 -8.09 -18.88 -29.36
CA LEU A 450 -7.47 -18.33 -30.59
C LEU A 450 -8.32 -17.25 -31.26
N SER A 451 -9.64 -17.30 -31.12
CA SER A 451 -10.58 -16.32 -31.64
C SER A 451 -10.44 -14.94 -30.97
N GLY A 452 -9.86 -14.87 -29.76
CA GLY A 452 -9.55 -13.60 -29.07
C GLY A 452 -8.30 -12.91 -29.61
N TRP A 453 -7.58 -13.54 -30.53
CA TRP A 453 -6.35 -13.01 -31.09
C TRP A 453 -6.62 -12.31 -32.41
N TYR A 454 -6.12 -11.11 -32.54
CA TYR A 454 -6.28 -10.34 -33.77
C TYR A 454 -5.42 -10.95 -34.88
N PRO A 455 -5.97 -11.16 -36.09
CA PRO A 455 -5.18 -11.64 -37.25
C PRO A 455 -3.97 -10.72 -37.47
N GLY A 456 -2.76 -11.28 -37.49
CA GLY A 456 -1.52 -10.52 -37.64
C GLY A 456 -0.85 -10.04 -36.36
N SER A 457 -1.48 -10.12 -35.17
CA SER A 457 -0.85 -9.74 -33.90
C SER A 457 0.18 -10.78 -33.42
N ARG A 458 0.06 -12.05 -33.86
CA ARG A 458 1.01 -13.13 -33.57
C ARG A 458 1.23 -14.03 -34.81
N PRO A 459 2.15 -13.66 -35.69
CA PRO A 459 2.44 -14.51 -36.89
C PRO A 459 2.81 -15.96 -36.56
N ASN A 460 3.44 -16.17 -35.39
CA ASN A 460 3.95 -17.49 -35.01
C ASN A 460 2.87 -18.45 -34.45
N ILE A 461 1.72 -17.91 -33.98
CA ILE A 461 0.62 -18.76 -33.49
C ILE A 461 -0.32 -19.16 -34.60
N GLN A 462 -0.34 -18.43 -35.73
CA GLN A 462 -1.10 -18.81 -36.91
C GLN A 462 -0.45 -19.98 -37.70
N GLN A 463 0.80 -20.35 -37.37
CA GLN A 463 1.54 -21.42 -38.03
C GLN A 463 1.60 -22.74 -37.24
N THR A 464 1.09 -22.74 -35.99
CA THR A 464 0.90 -23.94 -35.18
C THR A 464 -0.56 -24.29 -35.03
#